data_d3692f82e063e0fba5a9023ed1cfc369
#
_entry.id   d3692f82e063e0fba5a9023ed1cfc369
#
_cell.length_a   1.000
_cell.length_b   1.000
_cell.length_c   1.000
_cell.angle_alpha   90.00
_cell.angle_beta   90.00
_cell.angle_gamma   90.00
#
_symmetry.space_group_name_H-M   'P 1'
#
loop_
_entity.id
_entity.type
_entity.pdbx_description
1 polymer ?
#
loop_
_entity_poly.entity_id
_entity_poly.type
_entity_poly.pdbx_seq_one_letter_code
_entity_poly.pdbx_strand_id
1 'polypeptide(L)'
;MVALKHYKEHVEEAVRAGADVIISGAGLPMDLPKLVGDSVTKIAPIVSSRRATQLILKMWAHRYQRTADFIVVEGPKAGGHLGFSRDQLKDMENLDYDKEIREIIACKREYEEKFQTKIPVVVAGGIFDRNDIEHVMELGADGVQI
;
A
#
# COMPACT_ATOMS: atom_id res chain seq x y z
N MET A 1 6.05 8.63 6.67
CA MET A 1 6.11 7.40 7.51
C MET A 1 5.25 7.62 8.74
N VAL A 2 4.27 6.74 8.98
CA VAL A 2 3.32 6.81 10.12
C VAL A 2 4.03 6.83 11.47
N ALA A 3 5.16 6.13 11.58
CA ALA A 3 5.97 6.07 12.81
C ALA A 3 6.69 7.38 13.20
N LEU A 4 6.67 8.41 12.35
CA LEU A 4 7.31 9.69 12.67
C LEU A 4 6.46 10.52 13.65
N LYS A 5 7.13 11.18 14.59
CA LYS A 5 6.49 12.02 15.61
C LYS A 5 5.60 13.13 15.01
N HIS A 6 5.99 13.69 13.86
CA HIS A 6 5.29 14.79 13.18
C HIS A 6 4.62 14.33 11.87
N TYR A 7 4.14 13.07 11.82
CA TYR A 7 3.52 12.52 10.63
C TYR A 7 2.36 13.37 10.11
N LYS A 8 1.49 13.80 10.99
CA LYS A 8 0.32 14.61 10.66
C LYS A 8 0.72 15.92 10.01
N GLU A 9 1.62 16.66 10.65
CA GLU A 9 2.12 17.95 10.17
C GLU A 9 2.79 17.81 8.78
N HIS A 10 3.55 16.73 8.58
CA HIS A 10 4.17 16.46 7.27
C HIS A 10 3.13 16.20 6.18
N VAL A 11 2.05 15.47 6.47
CA VAL A 11 0.97 15.24 5.51
C VAL A 11 0.25 16.55 5.19
N GLU A 12 -0.12 17.33 6.21
CA GLU A 12 -0.80 18.62 6.03
C GLU A 12 0.06 19.61 5.22
N GLU A 13 1.38 19.61 5.46
CA GLU A 13 2.30 20.47 4.71
C GLU A 13 2.46 20.01 3.26
N ALA A 14 2.56 18.69 3.02
CA ALA A 14 2.61 18.16 1.65
C ALA A 14 1.35 18.51 0.84
N VAL A 15 0.17 18.41 1.46
CA VAL A 15 -1.10 18.84 0.84
C VAL A 15 -1.08 20.34 0.54
N ARG A 16 -0.64 21.17 1.50
CA ARG A 16 -0.54 22.62 1.31
C ARG A 16 0.43 23.01 0.22
N ALA A 17 1.52 22.26 0.07
CA ALA A 17 2.50 22.44 -0.98
C ALA A 17 2.02 21.93 -2.36
N GLY A 18 0.83 21.34 -2.45
CA GLY A 18 0.25 20.86 -3.71
C GLY A 18 0.82 19.52 -4.18
N ALA A 19 1.21 18.65 -3.26
CA ALA A 19 1.66 17.31 -3.64
C ALA A 19 0.54 16.55 -4.36
N ASP A 20 0.85 15.97 -5.53
CA ASP A 20 -0.11 15.19 -6.32
C ASP A 20 -0.47 13.88 -5.63
N VAL A 21 0.50 13.25 -4.94
CA VAL A 21 0.36 11.93 -4.33
C VAL A 21 1.06 11.88 -2.97
N ILE A 22 0.43 11.22 -2.02
CA ILE A 22 1.06 10.85 -0.73
C ILE A 22 1.02 9.32 -0.59
N ILE A 23 2.20 8.70 -0.66
CA ILE A 23 2.40 7.29 -0.35
C ILE A 23 2.84 7.17 1.12
N SER A 24 2.11 6.41 1.92
CA SER A 24 2.35 6.35 3.36
C SER A 24 2.48 4.92 3.89
N GLY A 25 3.56 4.68 4.61
CA GLY A 25 3.91 3.39 5.20
C GLY A 25 4.64 3.53 6.54
N ALA A 26 5.38 2.50 6.93
CA ALA A 26 5.96 2.34 8.27
C ALA A 26 4.88 2.44 9.36
N GLY A 27 3.86 1.61 9.22
CA GLY A 27 2.60 1.57 9.95
C GLY A 27 1.41 1.84 9.05
N LEU A 28 0.21 1.43 9.45
CA LEU A 28 -1.01 1.64 8.68
C LEU A 28 -1.49 3.09 8.82
N PRO A 29 -1.63 3.85 7.71
CA PRO A 29 -2.00 5.26 7.74
C PRO A 29 -3.52 5.45 7.93
N MET A 30 -4.04 5.05 9.10
CA MET A 30 -5.47 4.98 9.39
C MET A 30 -6.22 6.27 9.15
N ASP A 31 -5.61 7.41 9.48
CA ASP A 31 -6.24 8.73 9.41
C ASP A 31 -5.80 9.56 8.19
N LEU A 32 -5.06 8.96 7.25
CA LEU A 32 -4.58 9.66 6.05
C LEU A 32 -5.71 10.33 5.24
N PRO A 33 -6.89 9.68 5.01
CA PRO A 33 -8.00 10.34 4.32
C PRO A 33 -8.50 11.60 5.02
N LYS A 34 -8.50 11.60 6.37
CA LYS A 34 -8.87 12.78 7.17
C LYS A 34 -7.84 13.92 7.01
N LEU A 35 -6.55 13.55 6.99
CA LEU A 35 -5.46 14.54 6.91
C LEU A 35 -5.39 15.24 5.55
N VAL A 36 -5.72 14.52 4.48
CA VAL A 36 -5.78 15.11 3.13
C VAL A 36 -7.09 15.83 2.86
N GLY A 37 -8.16 15.53 3.63
CA GLY A 37 -9.47 16.18 3.50
C GLY A 37 -10.03 16.12 2.07
N ASP A 38 -10.58 17.25 1.61
CA ASP A 38 -11.15 17.40 0.27
C ASP A 38 -10.14 17.83 -0.80
N SER A 39 -8.83 17.72 -0.51
CA SER A 39 -7.78 18.02 -1.50
C SER A 39 -7.82 17.04 -2.67
N VAL A 40 -7.26 17.45 -3.80
CA VAL A 40 -7.08 16.59 -4.99
C VAL A 40 -5.93 15.59 -4.84
N THR A 41 -5.16 15.68 -3.76
CA THR A 41 -4.02 14.81 -3.47
C THR A 41 -4.46 13.35 -3.40
N LYS A 42 -3.83 12.51 -4.21
CA LYS A 42 -4.03 11.06 -4.21
C LYS A 42 -3.36 10.42 -3.01
N ILE A 43 -3.96 9.34 -2.49
CA ILE A 43 -3.43 8.64 -1.32
C ILE A 43 -3.25 7.15 -1.54
N ALA A 44 -2.11 6.64 -1.12
CA ALA A 44 -1.78 5.23 -1.21
C ALA A 44 -1.18 4.71 0.11
N PRO A 45 -1.73 3.64 0.67
CA PRO A 45 -1.10 2.94 1.77
C PRO A 45 0.01 2.01 1.26
N ILE A 46 1.08 1.84 2.04
CA ILE A 46 2.02 0.73 1.87
C ILE A 46 1.54 -0.42 2.76
N VAL A 47 1.38 -1.59 2.18
CA VAL A 47 0.96 -2.81 2.86
C VAL A 47 1.87 -3.97 2.50
N SER A 48 1.93 -5.00 3.34
CA SER A 48 2.74 -6.20 3.09
C SER A 48 1.91 -7.49 3.21
N SER A 49 0.60 -7.37 3.46
CA SER A 49 -0.28 -8.53 3.62
C SER A 49 -1.73 -8.23 3.26
N ARG A 50 -2.46 -9.29 2.87
CA ARG A 50 -3.93 -9.24 2.69
C ARG A 50 -4.63 -8.69 3.93
N ARG A 51 -4.22 -9.13 5.13
CA ARG A 51 -4.83 -8.69 6.39
C ARG A 51 -4.68 -7.18 6.58
N ALA A 52 -3.49 -6.63 6.33
CA ALA A 52 -3.24 -5.20 6.41
C ALA A 52 -4.07 -4.43 5.37
N THR A 53 -4.11 -4.93 4.13
CA THR A 53 -4.90 -4.35 3.04
C THR A 53 -6.40 -4.30 3.39
N GLN A 54 -6.95 -5.42 3.83
CA GLN A 54 -8.36 -5.50 4.22
C GLN A 54 -8.68 -4.54 5.38
N LEU A 55 -7.79 -4.48 6.37
CA LEU A 55 -7.98 -3.59 7.52
C LEU A 55 -8.01 -2.12 7.10
N ILE A 56 -7.02 -1.67 6.32
CA ILE A 56 -6.91 -0.27 5.94
C ILE A 56 -8.06 0.16 5.01
N LEU A 57 -8.39 -0.63 3.99
CA LEU A 57 -9.48 -0.32 3.07
C LEU A 57 -10.85 -0.31 3.78
N LYS A 58 -11.09 -1.27 4.69
CA LYS A 58 -12.30 -1.30 5.51
C LYS A 58 -12.42 -0.06 6.40
N MET A 59 -11.32 0.33 7.06
CA MET A 59 -11.30 1.49 7.94
C MET A 59 -11.55 2.79 7.16
N TRP A 60 -10.90 2.97 6.03
CA TRP A 60 -11.08 4.15 5.19
C TRP A 60 -12.51 4.23 4.63
N ALA A 61 -13.02 3.09 4.13
CA ALA A 61 -14.39 3.00 3.62
C ALA A 61 -15.45 3.30 4.68
N HIS A 62 -15.26 2.79 5.91
CA HIS A 62 -16.24 2.96 6.99
C HIS A 62 -16.19 4.36 7.61
N ARG A 63 -15.00 4.86 7.91
CA ARG A 63 -14.84 6.13 8.64
C ARG A 63 -14.92 7.36 7.75
N TYR A 64 -14.40 7.26 6.53
CA TYR A 64 -14.17 8.43 5.67
C TYR A 64 -14.91 8.36 4.34
N GLN A 65 -15.68 7.29 4.09
CA GLN A 65 -16.35 7.05 2.80
C GLN A 65 -15.40 7.22 1.60
N ARG A 66 -14.15 6.78 1.77
CA ARG A 66 -13.08 6.88 0.80
C ARG A 66 -12.32 5.57 0.71
N THR A 67 -11.74 5.29 -0.48
CA THR A 67 -10.80 4.18 -0.69
C THR A 67 -9.42 4.69 -1.10
N ALA A 68 -8.44 3.79 -1.24
CA ALA A 68 -7.13 4.12 -1.77
C ALA A 68 -7.21 4.46 -3.27
N ASP A 69 -6.41 5.42 -3.71
CA ASP A 69 -6.25 5.71 -5.14
C ASP A 69 -5.37 4.66 -5.84
N PHE A 70 -4.45 4.05 -5.11
CA PHE A 70 -3.70 2.84 -5.45
C PHE A 70 -3.10 2.24 -4.17
N ILE A 71 -2.50 1.05 -4.27
CA ILE A 71 -1.87 0.35 -3.15
C ILE A 71 -0.43 0.03 -3.52
N VAL A 72 0.51 0.31 -2.62
CA VAL A 72 1.89 -0.17 -2.73
C VAL A 72 2.03 -1.42 -1.88
N VAL A 73 2.43 -2.53 -2.51
CA VAL A 73 2.65 -3.81 -1.84
C VAL A 73 4.15 -4.03 -1.67
N GLU A 74 4.62 -3.93 -0.44
CA GLU A 74 6.04 -3.99 -0.12
C GLU A 74 6.45 -5.40 0.32
N GLY A 75 7.34 -6.02 -0.46
CA GLY A 75 7.83 -7.38 -0.25
C GLY A 75 8.89 -7.51 0.84
N PRO A 76 9.23 -8.75 1.23
CA PRO A 76 10.19 -9.03 2.30
C PRO A 76 11.63 -8.66 1.94
N LYS A 77 11.91 -8.40 0.66
CA LYS A 77 13.22 -7.94 0.16
C LYS A 77 13.35 -6.42 0.06
N ALA A 78 12.33 -5.69 0.51
CA ALA A 78 12.41 -4.23 0.57
C ALA A 78 13.37 -3.76 1.67
N GLY A 79 13.84 -2.53 1.54
CA GLY A 79 14.63 -1.86 2.58
C GLY A 79 13.75 -1.11 3.59
N GLY A 80 14.31 -0.79 4.77
CA GLY A 80 13.66 0.07 5.75
C GLY A 80 12.73 -0.67 6.73
N HIS A 81 11.55 -0.09 6.98
CA HIS A 81 10.58 -0.65 7.91
C HIS A 81 9.71 -1.71 7.22
N LEU A 82 9.98 -2.96 7.48
CA LEU A 82 9.26 -4.08 6.87
C LEU A 82 8.00 -4.44 7.66
N GLY A 83 6.94 -4.80 6.94
CA GLY A 83 5.70 -5.33 7.50
C GLY A 83 5.74 -6.81 7.88
N PHE A 84 6.94 -7.39 8.02
CA PHE A 84 7.20 -8.79 8.33
C PHE A 84 7.82 -8.95 9.70
N SER A 85 7.47 -10.03 10.41
CA SER A 85 8.12 -10.39 11.66
C SER A 85 9.53 -10.93 11.41
N ARG A 86 10.38 -10.88 12.45
CA ARG A 86 11.74 -11.43 12.39
C ARG A 86 11.76 -12.91 12.01
N ASP A 87 10.77 -13.67 12.45
CA ASP A 87 10.69 -15.10 12.18
C ASP A 87 10.27 -15.38 10.73
N GLN A 88 9.36 -14.59 10.17
CA GLN A 88 9.02 -14.64 8.73
C GLN A 88 10.24 -14.31 7.85
N LEU A 89 11.05 -13.34 8.25
CA LEU A 89 12.26 -12.96 7.50
C LEU A 89 13.39 -14.00 7.61
N LYS A 90 13.42 -14.85 8.64
CA LYS A 90 14.37 -15.96 8.75
C LYS A 90 13.96 -17.16 7.89
N ASP A 91 12.69 -17.29 7.59
CA ASP A 91 12.11 -18.41 6.85
C ASP A 91 11.49 -17.95 5.52
N MET A 92 12.25 -17.14 4.79
CA MET A 92 11.79 -16.54 3.52
C MET A 92 11.51 -17.59 2.43
N GLU A 93 12.17 -18.76 2.50
CA GLU A 93 11.96 -19.85 1.52
C GLU A 93 10.55 -20.45 1.61
N ASN A 94 9.96 -20.43 2.80
CA ASN A 94 8.59 -20.89 3.04
C ASN A 94 7.54 -19.77 2.98
N LEU A 95 7.96 -18.54 2.76
CA LEU A 95 7.07 -17.39 2.62
C LEU A 95 6.53 -17.32 1.18
N ASP A 96 5.33 -17.84 0.95
CA ASP A 96 4.64 -17.74 -0.35
C ASP A 96 4.12 -16.31 -0.58
N TYR A 97 5.03 -15.43 -0.98
CA TYR A 97 4.71 -14.03 -1.19
C TYR A 97 3.90 -13.78 -2.46
N ASP A 98 4.04 -14.63 -3.46
CA ASP A 98 3.23 -14.60 -4.69
C ASP A 98 1.75 -14.81 -4.37
N LYS A 99 1.46 -15.76 -3.49
CA LYS A 99 0.11 -15.97 -2.98
C LYS A 99 -0.43 -14.74 -2.26
N GLU A 100 0.39 -14.12 -1.42
CA GLU A 100 0.01 -12.90 -0.70
C GLU A 100 -0.33 -11.75 -1.67
N ILE A 101 0.47 -11.54 -2.72
CA ILE A 101 0.20 -10.54 -3.76
C ILE A 101 -1.16 -10.82 -4.43
N ARG A 102 -1.41 -12.07 -4.85
CA ARG A 102 -2.70 -12.44 -5.46
C ARG A 102 -3.88 -12.22 -4.52
N GLU A 103 -3.72 -12.53 -3.23
CA GLU A 103 -4.76 -12.32 -2.22
C GLU A 103 -5.02 -10.82 -1.95
N ILE A 104 -4.00 -9.98 -1.99
CA ILE A 104 -4.13 -8.52 -1.91
C ILE A 104 -4.91 -7.99 -3.12
N ILE A 105 -4.56 -8.44 -4.32
CA ILE A 105 -5.24 -8.07 -5.56
C ILE A 105 -6.71 -8.51 -5.55
N ALA A 106 -7.00 -9.69 -5.03
CA ALA A 106 -8.37 -10.16 -4.87
C ALA A 106 -9.17 -9.34 -3.85
N CYS A 107 -8.52 -8.97 -2.73
CA CYS A 107 -9.15 -8.23 -1.64
C CYS A 107 -9.65 -6.83 -2.06
N LYS A 108 -8.94 -6.13 -2.94
CA LYS A 108 -9.30 -4.77 -3.37
C LYS A 108 -10.58 -4.70 -4.20
N ARG A 109 -10.98 -5.80 -4.87
CA ARG A 109 -12.13 -5.82 -5.80
C ARG A 109 -13.44 -5.39 -5.16
N GLU A 110 -13.70 -5.81 -3.92
CA GLU A 110 -14.88 -5.40 -3.15
C GLU A 110 -14.96 -3.86 -3.04
N TYR A 111 -13.82 -3.21 -2.84
CA TYR A 111 -13.74 -1.75 -2.69
C TYR A 111 -13.77 -1.03 -4.03
N GLU A 112 -13.23 -1.62 -5.09
CA GLU A 112 -13.38 -1.12 -6.46
C GLU A 112 -14.85 -1.09 -6.87
N GLU A 113 -15.59 -2.15 -6.59
CA GLU A 113 -17.03 -2.22 -6.85
C GLU A 113 -17.81 -1.22 -6.00
N LYS A 114 -17.52 -1.17 -4.69
CA LYS A 114 -18.20 -0.27 -3.76
C LYS A 114 -18.02 1.20 -4.12
N PHE A 115 -16.85 1.60 -4.54
CA PHE A 115 -16.51 3.01 -4.86
C PHE A 115 -16.56 3.32 -6.35
N GLN A 116 -16.89 2.35 -7.21
CA GLN A 116 -16.93 2.49 -8.67
C GLN A 116 -15.65 3.08 -9.24
N THR A 117 -14.51 2.62 -8.74
CA THR A 117 -13.16 3.11 -9.11
C THR A 117 -12.18 1.95 -9.22
N LYS A 118 -11.09 2.16 -9.94
CA LYS A 118 -9.95 1.24 -9.96
C LYS A 118 -8.99 1.56 -8.82
N ILE A 119 -8.41 0.53 -8.24
CA ILE A 119 -7.36 0.62 -7.22
C ILE A 119 -6.13 -0.13 -7.75
N PRO A 120 -5.26 0.52 -8.54
CA PRO A 120 -4.04 -0.12 -9.04
C PRO A 120 -3.17 -0.66 -7.90
N VAL A 121 -2.48 -1.77 -8.16
CA VAL A 121 -1.50 -2.37 -7.24
C VAL A 121 -0.11 -2.22 -7.83
N VAL A 122 0.76 -1.58 -7.06
CA VAL A 122 2.19 -1.38 -7.36
C VAL A 122 3.00 -2.27 -6.43
N VAL A 123 3.77 -3.21 -6.96
CA VAL A 123 4.61 -4.11 -6.17
C VAL A 123 6.02 -3.50 -6.01
N ALA A 124 6.53 -3.53 -4.79
CA ALA A 124 7.84 -2.99 -4.41
C ALA A 124 8.66 -4.01 -3.60
N GLY A 125 9.98 -3.86 -3.64
CA GLY A 125 10.90 -4.67 -2.85
C GLY A 125 11.30 -5.98 -3.53
N GLY A 126 12.57 -6.04 -3.94
CA GLY A 126 13.14 -7.17 -4.64
C GLY A 126 12.93 -7.15 -6.15
N ILE A 127 12.62 -6.00 -6.72
CA ILE A 127 12.50 -5.79 -8.16
C ILE A 127 13.81 -5.18 -8.65
N PHE A 128 14.60 -5.94 -9.39
CA PHE A 128 15.94 -5.54 -9.83
C PHE A 128 16.12 -5.58 -11.34
N ASP A 129 15.37 -6.44 -12.03
CA ASP A 129 15.50 -6.64 -13.46
C ASP A 129 14.13 -6.85 -14.13
N ARG A 130 14.20 -7.10 -15.45
CA ARG A 130 13.03 -7.33 -16.28
C ARG A 130 12.24 -8.59 -15.87
N ASN A 131 12.92 -9.64 -15.45
CA ASN A 131 12.24 -10.90 -15.08
C ASN A 131 11.42 -10.69 -13.81
N ASP A 132 11.95 -9.93 -12.83
CA ASP A 132 11.22 -9.57 -11.63
C ASP A 132 9.96 -8.77 -11.96
N ILE A 133 10.07 -7.80 -12.89
CA ILE A 133 8.93 -7.00 -13.35
C ILE A 133 7.88 -7.89 -14.02
N GLU A 134 8.28 -8.70 -15.01
CA GLU A 134 7.39 -9.62 -15.73
C GLU A 134 6.69 -10.57 -14.75
N HIS A 135 7.42 -11.14 -13.79
CA HIS A 135 6.87 -12.01 -12.77
C HIS A 135 5.73 -11.37 -11.98
N VAL A 136 5.93 -10.19 -11.39
CA VAL A 136 4.89 -9.55 -10.59
C VAL A 136 3.72 -9.04 -11.43
N MET A 137 3.97 -8.66 -12.69
CA MET A 137 2.89 -8.32 -13.64
C MET A 137 2.03 -9.55 -13.98
N GLU A 138 2.62 -10.75 -14.13
CA GLU A 138 1.88 -12.00 -14.30
C GLU A 138 1.05 -12.39 -13.07
N LEU A 139 1.46 -11.98 -11.86
CA LEU A 139 0.64 -12.12 -10.64
C LEU A 139 -0.58 -11.20 -10.64
N GLY A 140 -0.63 -10.21 -11.53
CA GLY A 140 -1.72 -9.26 -11.70
C GLY A 140 -1.45 -7.87 -11.10
N ALA A 141 -0.20 -7.53 -10.83
CA ALA A 141 0.19 -6.15 -10.48
C ALA A 141 -0.06 -5.20 -11.66
N ASP A 142 -0.35 -3.96 -11.37
CA ASP A 142 -0.57 -2.88 -12.36
C ASP A 142 0.72 -2.07 -12.60
N GLY A 143 1.73 -2.24 -11.75
CA GLY A 143 3.03 -1.57 -11.87
C GLY A 143 4.02 -2.03 -10.81
N VAL A 144 5.23 -1.49 -10.88
CA VAL A 144 6.33 -1.77 -9.96
C VAL A 144 6.97 -0.50 -9.42
N GLN A 145 7.56 -0.60 -8.23
CA GLN A 145 8.45 0.41 -7.66
C GLN A 145 9.82 -0.23 -7.46
N ILE A 146 10.83 0.32 -8.11
CA ILE A 146 12.23 -0.13 -8.10
C ILE A 146 13.01 0.66 -7.06
#